data_77a83835e1a4388d3db0cb2c4525f94b
#
_entry.id   77a83835e1a4388d3db0cb2c4525f94b
#
_cell.length_a   1.000
_cell.length_b   1.000
_cell.length_c   1.000
_cell.angle_alpha   90.00
_cell.angle_beta   90.00
_cell.angle_gamma   90.00
#
_symmetry.space_group_name_H-M   'P 1'
#
loop_
_entity.id
_entity.type
_entity.pdbx_description
1 polymer ?
#
loop_
_entity_poly.entity_id
_entity_poly.type
_entity_poly.pdbx_seq_one_letter_code
_entity_poly.pdbx_strand_id
1 'polypeptide(L)'
;MLTRRHFNRRFNQASYTANDGRAKTALKKYLTNCYHTITDDKEHFSWDLSTISDTGCACFWEVEVKNQWGKVWNDKWKEVRIPQRKQRLIDKFYHETNNAKEFAQDNNMQQFVRPYQLTFVVLNRHLDQGWFISHDILEKSPVQTIQNSRYVDAPHLKEPFFHVDVNKIIKTALEVE
;
A
#
# COMPACT_ATOMS: atom_id res chain seq x y z
N MET A 1 -6.03 -43.26 6.27
CA MET A 1 -6.76 -41.99 6.48
C MET A 1 -5.80 -40.98 7.07
N LEU A 2 -5.23 -40.08 6.27
CA LEU A 2 -4.28 -39.06 6.75
C LEU A 2 -5.10 -37.88 7.24
N THR A 3 -5.15 -37.69 8.54
CA THR A 3 -5.70 -36.49 9.17
C THR A 3 -4.87 -35.29 8.80
N ARG A 4 -5.39 -34.43 7.92
CA ARG A 4 -4.82 -33.11 7.63
C ARG A 4 -4.81 -32.32 8.93
N ARG A 5 -3.61 -32.10 9.50
CA ARG A 5 -3.42 -31.16 10.61
C ARG A 5 -3.86 -29.79 10.13
N HIS A 6 -4.91 -29.25 10.70
CA HIS A 6 -5.35 -27.88 10.49
C HIS A 6 -4.26 -26.95 11.06
N PHE A 7 -3.44 -26.39 10.18
CA PHE A 7 -2.60 -25.27 10.54
C PHE A 7 -3.47 -24.02 10.64
N ASN A 8 -4.12 -23.84 11.78
CA ASN A 8 -4.57 -22.54 12.22
C ASN A 8 -3.30 -21.68 12.38
N ARG A 9 -2.84 -21.04 11.30
CA ARG A 9 -1.84 -20.00 11.40
C ARG A 9 -2.51 -18.83 12.12
N ARG A 10 -2.41 -18.84 13.44
CA ARG A 10 -2.73 -17.67 14.25
C ARG A 10 -1.96 -16.49 13.63
N PHE A 11 -2.62 -15.35 13.49
CA PHE A 11 -1.97 -14.11 13.13
C PHE A 11 -0.75 -13.92 14.02
N ASN A 12 0.43 -13.95 13.42
CA ASN A 12 1.67 -13.80 14.18
C ASN A 12 2.03 -12.31 14.13
N GLN A 13 1.66 -11.59 15.19
CA GLN A 13 1.93 -10.17 15.34
C GLN A 13 3.42 -9.87 15.19
N ALA A 14 4.31 -10.69 15.75
CA ALA A 14 5.75 -10.48 15.66
C ALA A 14 6.27 -10.56 14.21
N SER A 15 5.79 -11.55 13.43
CA SER A 15 6.14 -11.66 12.01
C SER A 15 5.54 -10.52 11.17
N TYR A 16 4.34 -10.06 11.51
CA TYR A 16 3.71 -8.93 10.85
C TYR A 16 4.52 -7.66 11.08
N THR A 17 4.78 -7.32 12.34
CA THR A 17 5.55 -6.13 12.73
C THR A 17 6.97 -6.13 12.14
N ALA A 18 7.64 -7.30 12.15
CA ALA A 18 8.99 -7.40 11.58
C ALA A 18 9.02 -7.19 10.05
N ASN A 19 8.04 -7.73 9.32
CA ASN A 19 7.94 -7.55 7.87
C ASN A 19 7.55 -6.12 7.51
N ASP A 20 6.65 -5.53 8.26
CA ASP A 20 6.16 -4.17 8.08
C ASP A 20 7.29 -3.15 8.29
N GLY A 21 8.05 -3.26 9.37
CA GLY A 21 9.21 -2.42 9.63
C GLY A 21 10.29 -2.49 8.55
N ARG A 22 10.58 -3.69 8.03
CA ARG A 22 11.53 -3.90 6.94
C ARG A 22 11.03 -3.30 5.62
N ALA A 23 9.76 -3.50 5.29
CA ALA A 23 9.13 -2.94 4.10
C ALA A 23 9.16 -1.41 4.11
N LYS A 24 8.79 -0.81 5.24
CA LYS A 24 8.85 0.62 5.48
C LYS A 24 10.28 1.17 5.33
N THR A 25 11.28 0.47 5.87
CA THR A 25 12.69 0.86 5.74
C THR A 25 13.17 0.81 4.29
N ALA A 26 12.83 -0.24 3.53
CA ALA A 26 13.19 -0.36 2.12
C ALA A 26 12.54 0.76 1.29
N LEU A 27 11.25 1.04 1.52
CA LEU A 27 10.56 2.13 0.85
C LEU A 27 11.15 3.49 1.19
N LYS A 28 11.48 3.75 2.46
CA LYS A 28 12.14 5.00 2.87
C LYS A 28 13.46 5.22 2.12
N LYS A 29 14.31 4.19 2.05
CA LYS A 29 15.59 4.27 1.32
C LYS A 29 15.35 4.63 -0.14
N TYR A 30 14.45 3.91 -0.81
CA TYR A 30 14.07 4.18 -2.20
C TYR A 30 13.58 5.61 -2.39
N LEU A 31 12.64 6.08 -1.57
CA LEU A 31 12.07 7.44 -1.66
C LEU A 31 13.12 8.53 -1.43
N THR A 32 14.05 8.32 -0.49
CA THR A 32 15.16 9.25 -0.26
C THR A 32 16.06 9.33 -1.49
N ASN A 33 16.35 8.22 -2.15
CA ASN A 33 17.12 8.20 -3.40
C ASN A 33 16.35 8.88 -4.56
N CYS A 34 15.02 8.90 -4.49
CA CYS A 34 14.15 9.65 -5.41
C CYS A 34 13.89 11.11 -4.97
N TYR A 35 14.75 11.67 -4.13
CA TYR A 35 14.68 13.06 -3.64
C TYR A 35 13.41 13.39 -2.84
N HIS A 36 12.81 12.41 -2.16
CA HIS A 36 11.76 12.65 -1.21
C HIS A 36 12.34 12.95 0.18
N THR A 37 11.79 13.95 0.85
CA THR A 37 12.05 14.22 2.27
C THR A 37 10.99 13.49 3.10
N ILE A 38 11.44 12.63 4.02
CA ILE A 38 10.53 11.94 4.95
C ILE A 38 10.04 12.94 5.99
N THR A 39 8.71 13.09 6.09
CA THR A 39 8.09 14.02 7.04
C THR A 39 7.45 13.31 8.23
N ASP A 40 6.96 12.10 8.04
CA ASP A 40 6.45 11.24 9.11
C ASP A 40 6.63 9.76 8.77
N ASP A 41 7.10 8.99 9.73
CA ASP A 41 7.29 7.54 9.65
C ASP A 41 6.79 6.82 10.90
N LYS A 42 6.07 7.52 11.76
CA LYS A 42 5.52 6.94 12.99
C LYS A 42 4.34 6.02 12.66
N GLU A 43 4.16 5.04 13.52
CA GLU A 43 3.04 4.12 13.42
C GLU A 43 1.76 4.82 13.87
N HIS A 44 0.93 5.20 12.91
CA HIS A 44 -0.39 5.80 13.13
C HIS A 44 -1.46 4.88 12.54
N PHE A 45 -2.71 5.09 12.92
CA PHE A 45 -3.89 4.46 12.28
C PHE A 45 -4.20 5.04 10.89
N SER A 46 -3.18 5.55 10.20
CA SER A 46 -3.24 6.10 8.85
C SER A 46 -2.32 5.33 7.90
N TRP A 47 -1.68 6.03 6.98
CA TRP A 47 -0.64 5.49 6.10
C TRP A 47 0.70 5.27 6.83
N ASP A 48 1.57 4.46 6.22
CA ASP A 48 2.84 4.06 6.81
C ASP A 48 3.91 5.15 6.79
N LEU A 49 3.93 5.97 5.73
CA LEU A 49 4.89 7.05 5.54
C LEU A 49 4.22 8.29 4.96
N SER A 50 4.75 9.46 5.36
CA SER A 50 4.49 10.74 4.69
C SER A 50 5.79 11.36 4.23
N THR A 51 5.78 11.92 3.03
CA THR A 51 6.96 12.56 2.42
C THR A 51 6.58 13.82 1.66
N ILE A 52 7.57 14.65 1.37
CA ILE A 52 7.47 15.73 0.38
C ILE A 52 8.45 15.42 -0.74
N SER A 53 7.97 15.44 -2.00
CA SER A 53 8.84 15.31 -3.16
C SER A 53 9.66 16.58 -3.38
N ASP A 54 10.69 16.50 -4.23
CA ASP A 54 11.47 17.66 -4.69
C ASP A 54 10.62 18.73 -5.38
N THR A 55 9.51 18.33 -6.01
CA THR A 55 8.53 19.25 -6.62
C THR A 55 7.54 19.84 -5.61
N GLY A 56 7.65 19.51 -4.33
CA GLY A 56 6.80 20.02 -3.27
C GLY A 56 5.46 19.28 -3.12
N CYS A 57 5.25 18.14 -3.78
CA CYS A 57 4.05 17.31 -3.58
C CYS A 57 4.11 16.62 -2.21
N ALA A 58 3.01 16.71 -1.45
CA ALA A 58 2.85 15.93 -0.23
C ALA A 58 2.36 14.53 -0.59
N CYS A 59 3.19 13.52 -0.31
CA CYS A 59 2.93 12.14 -0.70
C CYS A 59 2.73 11.27 0.53
N PHE A 60 1.70 10.43 0.48
CA PHE A 60 1.35 9.46 1.51
C PHE A 60 1.50 8.05 0.94
N TRP A 61 2.04 7.14 1.74
CA TRP A 61 2.43 5.82 1.29
C TRP A 61 1.89 4.75 2.24
N GLU A 62 1.24 3.76 1.67
CA GLU A 62 0.86 2.54 2.35
C GLU A 62 1.64 1.37 1.75
N VAL A 63 2.37 0.60 2.55
CA VAL A 63 3.24 -0.46 2.05
C VAL A 63 2.82 -1.83 2.55
N GLU A 64 2.80 -2.82 1.66
CA GLU A 64 2.53 -4.23 1.96
C GLU A 64 3.61 -5.12 1.37
N VAL A 65 3.86 -6.29 1.98
CA VAL A 65 4.73 -7.32 1.43
C VAL A 65 3.91 -8.51 0.92
N LYS A 66 4.07 -8.84 -0.35
CA LYS A 66 3.52 -10.05 -0.94
C LYS A 66 4.53 -11.20 -0.86
N ASN A 67 4.48 -11.95 0.21
CA ASN A 67 5.43 -13.04 0.49
C ASN A 67 5.48 -14.13 -0.59
N GLN A 68 4.42 -14.30 -1.38
CA GLN A 68 4.36 -15.24 -2.51
C GLN A 68 5.14 -14.73 -3.73
N TRP A 69 5.41 -13.43 -3.82
CA TRP A 69 6.21 -12.83 -4.86
C TRP A 69 7.71 -12.96 -4.53
N GLY A 70 8.39 -13.84 -5.26
CA GLY A 70 9.85 -14.05 -5.15
C GLY A 70 10.63 -12.97 -5.91
N LYS A 71 11.69 -13.39 -6.61
CA LYS A 71 12.52 -12.49 -7.44
C LYS A 71 11.80 -12.00 -8.69
N VAL A 72 10.90 -12.81 -9.23
CA VAL A 72 10.19 -12.52 -10.48
C VAL A 72 8.68 -12.55 -10.20
N TRP A 73 7.96 -11.57 -10.74
CA TRP A 73 6.51 -11.61 -10.75
C TRP A 73 6.03 -12.76 -11.64
N ASN A 74 5.07 -13.54 -11.18
CA ASN A 74 4.54 -14.63 -11.96
C ASN A 74 3.66 -14.08 -13.09
N ASP A 75 4.01 -14.35 -14.35
CA ASP A 75 3.31 -13.87 -15.55
C ASP A 75 1.83 -14.29 -15.63
N LYS A 76 1.46 -15.34 -14.89
CA LYS A 76 0.05 -15.75 -14.76
C LYS A 76 -0.75 -14.81 -13.85
N TRP A 77 -0.10 -14.02 -13.00
CA TRP A 77 -0.75 -13.04 -12.15
C TRP A 77 -0.99 -11.75 -12.93
N LYS A 78 -2.20 -11.60 -13.43
CA LYS A 78 -2.60 -10.42 -14.22
C LYS A 78 -3.06 -9.24 -13.38
N GLU A 79 -3.12 -9.43 -12.06
CA GLU A 79 -3.64 -8.44 -11.12
C GLU A 79 -2.86 -8.44 -9.81
N VAL A 80 -2.80 -7.27 -9.19
CA VAL A 80 -2.42 -7.09 -7.79
C VAL A 80 -3.70 -6.94 -6.98
N ARG A 81 -3.80 -7.64 -5.85
CA ARG A 81 -4.96 -7.60 -4.97
C ARG A 81 -4.66 -6.80 -3.72
N ILE A 82 -5.46 -5.76 -3.50
CA ILE A 82 -5.41 -4.91 -2.32
C ILE A 82 -6.70 -5.10 -1.51
N PRO A 83 -6.65 -5.41 -0.21
CA PRO A 83 -7.85 -5.57 0.59
C PRO A 83 -8.74 -4.33 0.56
N GLN A 84 -10.06 -4.49 0.32
CA GLN A 84 -11.00 -3.37 0.23
C GLN A 84 -11.05 -2.54 1.53
N ARG A 85 -10.72 -3.11 2.69
CA ARG A 85 -10.62 -2.34 3.94
C ARG A 85 -9.64 -1.17 3.87
N LYS A 86 -8.73 -1.15 2.87
CA LYS A 86 -7.84 -0.01 2.60
C LYS A 86 -8.57 1.21 2.01
N GLN A 87 -9.83 1.07 1.58
CA GLN A 87 -10.68 2.20 1.16
C GLN A 87 -10.70 3.30 2.22
N ARG A 88 -10.72 2.94 3.51
CA ARG A 88 -10.66 3.90 4.62
C ARG A 88 -9.49 4.89 4.54
N LEU A 89 -8.36 4.48 3.93
CA LEU A 89 -7.19 5.36 3.75
C LEU A 89 -7.42 6.36 2.62
N ILE A 90 -8.13 5.96 1.58
CA ILE A 90 -8.54 6.83 0.48
C ILE A 90 -9.54 7.85 0.99
N ASP A 91 -10.55 7.40 1.74
CA ASP A 91 -11.56 8.28 2.33
C ASP A 91 -10.92 9.32 3.26
N LYS A 92 -9.98 8.87 4.10
CA LYS A 92 -9.21 9.76 4.98
C LYS A 92 -8.36 10.75 4.17
N PHE A 93 -7.69 10.29 3.11
CA PHE A 93 -6.91 11.14 2.22
C PHE A 93 -7.75 12.27 1.61
N TYR A 94 -8.92 11.96 1.09
CA TYR A 94 -9.82 12.97 0.54
C TYR A 94 -10.31 13.94 1.63
N HIS A 95 -10.68 13.42 2.79
CA HIS A 95 -11.12 14.27 3.90
C HIS A 95 -10.03 15.27 4.30
N GLU A 96 -8.79 14.82 4.54
CA GLU A 96 -7.68 15.68 4.95
C GLU A 96 -7.27 16.68 3.87
N THR A 97 -7.22 16.25 2.61
CA THR A 97 -6.83 17.14 1.50
C THR A 97 -7.92 18.18 1.18
N ASN A 98 -9.18 17.82 1.31
CA ASN A 98 -10.28 18.78 1.13
C ASN A 98 -10.31 19.80 2.26
N ASN A 99 -10.18 19.39 3.51
CA ASN A 99 -10.09 20.29 4.65
C ASN A 99 -8.92 21.29 4.50
N ALA A 100 -7.76 20.82 4.01
CA ALA A 100 -6.62 21.70 3.77
C ALA A 100 -6.89 22.73 2.66
N LYS A 101 -7.60 22.33 1.61
CA LYS A 101 -8.02 23.25 0.52
C LYS A 101 -9.04 24.28 0.99
N GLU A 102 -10.06 23.85 1.73
CA GLU A 102 -11.08 24.73 2.32
C GLU A 102 -10.44 25.74 3.27
N PHE A 103 -9.58 25.28 4.18
CA PHE A 103 -8.84 26.18 5.07
C PHE A 103 -8.01 27.21 4.30
N ALA A 104 -7.32 26.79 3.23
CA ALA A 104 -6.53 27.71 2.42
C ALA A 104 -7.41 28.71 1.67
N GLN A 105 -8.61 28.30 1.23
CA GLN A 105 -9.57 29.17 0.58
C GLN A 105 -10.08 30.25 1.54
N ASP A 106 -10.49 29.84 2.74
CA ASP A 106 -11.03 30.74 3.77
C ASP A 106 -10.00 31.78 4.26
N ASN A 107 -8.72 31.45 4.16
CA ASN A 107 -7.62 32.32 4.58
C ASN A 107 -6.86 32.98 3.42
N ASN A 108 -7.37 32.93 2.19
CA ASN A 108 -6.71 33.45 0.97
C ASN A 108 -5.27 32.92 0.75
N MET A 109 -5.06 31.63 1.08
CA MET A 109 -3.76 30.96 1.01
C MET A 109 -3.68 29.90 -0.10
N GLN A 110 -4.56 29.93 -1.10
CA GLN A 110 -4.68 28.90 -2.15
C GLN A 110 -3.34 28.64 -2.88
N GLN A 111 -2.53 29.68 -3.05
CA GLN A 111 -1.21 29.61 -3.68
C GLN A 111 -0.20 28.77 -2.90
N PHE A 112 -0.47 28.46 -1.63
CA PHE A 112 0.38 27.65 -0.78
C PHE A 112 -0.12 26.20 -0.65
N VAL A 113 -1.27 25.87 -1.26
CA VAL A 113 -1.78 24.51 -1.28
C VAL A 113 -0.87 23.64 -2.15
N ARG A 114 -0.29 22.63 -1.53
CA ARG A 114 0.54 21.65 -2.22
C ARG A 114 -0.32 20.62 -2.98
N PRO A 115 0.17 20.08 -4.08
CA PRO A 115 -0.43 18.86 -4.63
C PRO A 115 -0.28 17.71 -3.62
N TYR A 116 -1.26 16.81 -3.61
CA TYR A 116 -1.32 15.66 -2.71
C TYR A 116 -1.41 14.36 -3.51
N GLN A 117 -0.74 13.32 -3.05
CA GLN A 117 -0.78 12.00 -3.64
C GLN A 117 -0.83 10.92 -2.57
N LEU A 118 -1.66 9.91 -2.77
CA LEU A 118 -1.66 8.67 -1.97
C LEU A 118 -1.31 7.50 -2.88
N THR A 119 -0.29 6.72 -2.48
CA THR A 119 0.21 5.57 -3.24
C THR A 119 0.27 4.34 -2.35
N PHE A 120 -0.28 3.24 -2.87
CA PHE A 120 -0.15 1.90 -2.28
C PHE A 120 1.03 1.19 -2.94
N VAL A 121 1.91 0.64 -2.13
CA VAL A 121 3.12 -0.05 -2.59
C VAL A 121 3.06 -1.51 -2.17
N VAL A 122 3.13 -2.41 -3.13
CA VAL A 122 3.19 -3.86 -2.87
C VAL A 122 4.58 -4.35 -3.20
N LEU A 123 5.35 -4.69 -2.18
CA LEU A 123 6.72 -5.17 -2.32
C LEU A 123 6.76 -6.69 -2.46
N ASN A 124 7.77 -7.18 -3.16
CA ASN A 124 8.12 -8.60 -3.14
C ASN A 124 8.75 -8.97 -1.77
N ARG A 125 8.91 -10.28 -1.51
CA ARG A 125 9.47 -10.77 -0.23
C ARG A 125 10.94 -10.37 -0.02
N HIS A 126 11.66 -10.01 -1.09
CA HIS A 126 13.07 -9.59 -1.03
C HIS A 126 13.21 -8.08 -0.82
N LEU A 127 12.10 -7.32 -0.95
CA LEU A 127 12.03 -5.87 -0.79
C LEU A 127 12.86 -5.10 -1.83
N ASP A 128 13.15 -5.73 -2.96
CA ASP A 128 13.94 -5.17 -4.05
C ASP A 128 13.11 -4.78 -5.28
N GLN A 129 11.81 -5.14 -5.29
CA GLN A 129 10.87 -4.77 -6.34
C GLN A 129 9.50 -4.42 -5.74
N GLY A 130 8.81 -3.47 -6.36
CA GLY A 130 7.49 -3.04 -5.93
C GLY A 130 6.54 -2.68 -7.07
N TRP A 131 5.25 -2.92 -6.87
CA TRP A 131 4.16 -2.33 -7.63
C TRP A 131 3.71 -1.05 -6.94
N PHE A 132 3.70 0.07 -7.67
CA PHE A 132 3.26 1.38 -7.20
C PHE A 132 1.89 1.68 -7.81
N ILE A 133 0.90 1.86 -6.95
CA ILE A 133 -0.52 1.96 -7.29
C ILE A 133 -1.05 3.26 -6.72
N SER A 134 -1.39 4.22 -7.56
CA SER A 134 -2.02 5.47 -7.11
C SER A 134 -3.45 5.19 -6.62
N HIS A 135 -3.94 6.00 -5.68
CA HIS A 135 -5.27 5.84 -5.11
C HIS A 135 -6.39 5.90 -6.17
N ASP A 136 -6.25 6.73 -7.19
CA ASP A 136 -7.23 6.86 -8.27
C ASP A 136 -7.32 5.62 -9.16
N ILE A 137 -6.20 4.91 -9.38
CA ILE A 137 -6.20 3.61 -10.06
C ILE A 137 -6.86 2.56 -9.16
N LEU A 138 -6.55 2.58 -7.86
CA LEU A 138 -7.13 1.63 -6.92
C LEU A 138 -8.65 1.78 -6.84
N GLU A 139 -9.16 3.00 -6.71
CA GLU A 139 -10.60 3.29 -6.65
C GLU A 139 -11.37 2.85 -7.90
N LYS A 140 -10.75 2.99 -9.07
CA LYS A 140 -11.35 2.59 -10.35
C LYS A 140 -11.23 1.09 -10.63
N SER A 141 -10.51 0.35 -9.78
CA SER A 141 -10.33 -1.09 -9.94
C SER A 141 -11.57 -1.86 -9.48
N PRO A 142 -11.96 -2.94 -10.16
CA PRO A 142 -13.10 -3.73 -9.77
C PRO A 142 -12.87 -4.37 -8.40
N VAL A 143 -13.92 -4.43 -7.59
CA VAL A 143 -13.92 -5.12 -6.30
C VAL A 143 -14.60 -6.47 -6.46
N GLN A 144 -13.90 -7.53 -6.04
CA GLN A 144 -14.42 -8.89 -6.04
C GLN A 144 -14.17 -9.54 -4.67
N THR A 145 -15.17 -10.27 -4.22
CA THR A 145 -15.06 -11.05 -2.99
C THR A 145 -14.45 -12.40 -3.33
N ILE A 146 -13.30 -12.69 -2.75
CA ILE A 146 -12.62 -13.97 -2.93
C ILE A 146 -12.46 -14.68 -1.58
N GLN A 147 -12.38 -16.01 -1.64
CA GLN A 147 -11.99 -16.78 -0.49
C GLN A 147 -10.51 -16.53 -0.22
N ASN A 148 -10.19 -15.93 0.91
CA ASN A 148 -8.81 -15.76 1.34
C ASN A 148 -8.25 -17.16 1.69
N SER A 149 -7.05 -17.47 1.20
CA SER A 149 -6.35 -18.74 1.50
C SER A 149 -6.11 -18.97 3.00
N ARG A 150 -6.19 -17.92 3.81
CA ARG A 150 -6.13 -18.01 5.28
C ARG A 150 -7.39 -18.62 5.89
N TYR A 151 -8.49 -18.66 5.13
CA TYR A 151 -9.82 -19.09 5.59
C TYR A 151 -10.33 -20.29 4.80
N VAL A 152 -9.43 -21.17 4.34
CA VAL A 152 -9.79 -22.35 3.53
C VAL A 152 -10.82 -23.22 4.25
N ASP A 153 -10.70 -23.33 5.58
CA ASP A 153 -11.61 -24.10 6.41
C ASP A 153 -12.85 -23.32 6.90
N ALA A 154 -12.95 -22.04 6.52
CA ALA A 154 -14.05 -21.16 6.84
C ALA A 154 -14.56 -20.44 5.58
N PRO A 155 -15.24 -21.14 4.67
CA PRO A 155 -15.66 -20.61 3.37
C PRO A 155 -16.63 -19.41 3.45
N HIS A 156 -17.22 -19.17 4.63
CA HIS A 156 -18.04 -17.99 4.91
C HIS A 156 -17.19 -16.73 5.17
N LEU A 157 -15.89 -16.88 5.48
CA LEU A 157 -14.97 -15.78 5.71
C LEU A 157 -14.32 -15.35 4.38
N LYS A 158 -15.11 -14.69 3.55
CA LYS A 158 -14.64 -14.09 2.30
C LYS A 158 -14.23 -12.66 2.56
N GLU A 159 -13.14 -12.25 1.94
CA GLU A 159 -12.69 -10.86 2.00
C GLU A 159 -12.79 -10.22 0.62
N PRO A 160 -13.34 -9.01 0.50
CA PRO A 160 -13.36 -8.26 -0.75
C PRO A 160 -11.99 -7.62 -1.00
N PHE A 161 -11.56 -7.62 -2.27
CA PHE A 161 -10.31 -7.01 -2.73
C PHE A 161 -10.56 -6.15 -3.96
N PHE A 162 -9.81 -5.07 -4.08
CA PHE A 162 -9.57 -4.41 -5.34
C PHE A 162 -8.68 -5.29 -6.21
N HIS A 163 -9.06 -5.48 -7.47
CA HIS A 163 -8.32 -6.25 -8.46
C HIS A 163 -7.66 -5.28 -9.44
N VAL A 164 -6.42 -4.93 -9.18
CA VAL A 164 -5.67 -3.92 -9.95
C VAL A 164 -4.92 -4.60 -11.08
N ASP A 165 -5.28 -4.29 -12.32
CA ASP A 165 -4.61 -4.80 -13.52
C ASP A 165 -3.14 -4.35 -13.55
N VAL A 166 -2.21 -5.31 -13.66
CA VAL A 166 -0.77 -5.05 -13.68
C VAL A 166 -0.33 -4.17 -14.86
N ASN A 167 -1.11 -4.14 -15.95
CA ASN A 167 -0.82 -3.28 -17.10
C ASN A 167 -1.14 -1.80 -16.85
N LYS A 168 -1.83 -1.48 -15.78
CA LYS A 168 -2.20 -0.10 -15.40
C LYS A 168 -1.31 0.50 -14.33
N ILE A 169 -0.34 -0.25 -13.83
CA ILE A 169 0.50 0.14 -12.70
C ILE A 169 1.99 -0.03 -13.04
N ILE A 170 2.83 0.63 -12.27
CA ILE A 170 4.27 0.65 -12.50
C ILE A 170 4.95 -0.37 -11.58
N LYS A 171 5.73 -1.25 -12.18
CA LYS A 171 6.67 -2.09 -11.46
C LYS A 171 8.05 -1.42 -11.43
N THR A 172 8.59 -1.26 -10.25
CA THR A 172 9.87 -0.56 -10.04
C THR A 172 10.83 -1.46 -9.27
N ALA A 173 12.10 -1.47 -9.67
CA ALA A 173 13.18 -2.00 -8.85
C ALA A 173 13.49 -0.99 -7.75
N LEU A 174 13.59 -1.47 -6.51
CA LEU A 174 14.10 -0.68 -5.40
C LEU A 174 15.59 -1.02 -5.29
N GLU A 175 16.46 -0.11 -5.74
CA GLU A 175 17.90 -0.31 -5.60
C GLU A 175 18.25 -0.41 -4.12
N VAL A 176 18.70 -1.58 -3.73
CA VAL A 176 19.24 -1.87 -2.39
C VAL A 176 20.74 -2.00 -2.56
N GLU A 177 21.46 -0.87 -2.53
CA GLU A 177 22.90 -0.92 -2.31
C GLU A 177 23.22 -1.28 -0.86
#